data_bf12dda31b4e7bf62f279812c27ed703
#
_entry.id   bf12dda31b4e7bf62f279812c27ed703
#
_cell.length_a   1.000
_cell.length_b   1.000
_cell.length_c   1.000
_cell.angle_alpha   90.00
_cell.angle_beta   90.00
_cell.angle_gamma   90.00
#
_symmetry.space_group_name_H-M   'P 1'
#
loop_
_entity.id
_entity.type
_entity.pdbx_description
1 polymer ?
#
loop_
_entity_poly.entity_id
_entity_poly.type
_entity_poly.pdbx_seq_one_letter_code
_entity_poly.pdbx_strand_id
1 'polypeptide(L)'
;MAGTLYLVATPIGNLDDMPPRVAATFGAVDFVAAEDTRVTLRLLNHLGLKKPMMSYYEHALHHGEAILQRIEAGEDCALCSDAGMPCISDPGEQIVAEAHARGIRVVPVPGASACITALAAS
;
A
#
# COMPACT_ATOMS: atom_id res chain seq x y z
N MET A 1 2.82 19.00 9.79
CA MET A 1 1.78 18.53 8.88
C MET A 1 1.85 17.03 8.72
N ALA A 2 0.71 16.37 8.67
CA ALA A 2 0.68 14.94 8.44
C ALA A 2 1.18 14.60 7.03
N GLY A 3 1.73 13.41 6.86
CA GLY A 3 2.08 12.87 5.56
C GLY A 3 0.85 12.35 4.82
N THR A 4 1.09 11.60 3.76
CA THR A 4 0.04 11.04 2.90
C THR A 4 0.08 9.53 2.93
N LEU A 5 -1.09 8.92 2.91
CA LEU A 5 -1.25 7.47 2.74
C LEU A 5 -1.59 7.18 1.28
N TYR A 6 -0.68 6.50 0.59
CA TYR A 6 -0.88 6.07 -0.78
C TYR A 6 -1.37 4.62 -0.79
N LEU A 7 -2.49 4.37 -1.48
CA LEU A 7 -3.01 3.02 -1.69
C LEU A 7 -2.46 2.54 -3.02
N VAL A 8 -1.54 1.60 -2.99
CA VAL A 8 -0.77 1.24 -4.18
C VAL A 8 -1.17 -0.14 -4.67
N ALA A 9 -1.61 -0.21 -5.93
CA ALA A 9 -1.90 -1.47 -6.60
C ALA A 9 -0.58 -2.14 -6.98
N THR A 10 -0.46 -3.43 -6.67
CA THR A 10 0.74 -4.22 -6.99
C THR A 10 0.43 -5.22 -8.11
N PRO A 11 1.46 -5.75 -8.82
CA PRO A 11 1.22 -6.68 -9.92
C PRO A 11 0.48 -7.94 -9.49
N ILE A 12 -0.40 -8.42 -10.37
CA ILE A 12 -1.12 -9.67 -10.18
C ILE A 12 -0.41 -10.72 -11.05
N GLY A 13 0.48 -11.50 -10.43
CA GLY A 13 1.16 -12.61 -11.09
C GLY A 13 2.31 -12.25 -12.04
N ASN A 14 2.49 -10.97 -12.40
CA ASN A 14 3.56 -10.54 -13.31
C ASN A 14 4.12 -9.19 -12.87
N LEU A 15 5.38 -9.16 -12.48
CA LEU A 15 6.04 -7.93 -12.02
C LEU A 15 6.14 -6.85 -13.10
N ASP A 16 6.05 -7.23 -14.37
CA ASP A 16 6.10 -6.28 -15.47
C ASP A 16 4.79 -5.51 -15.67
N ASP A 17 3.71 -5.93 -15.01
CA ASP A 17 2.41 -5.24 -15.06
C ASP A 17 2.34 -4.04 -14.11
N MET A 18 3.47 -3.44 -13.80
CA MET A 18 3.53 -2.33 -12.87
C MET A 18 3.64 -1.00 -13.62
N PRO A 19 2.64 -0.10 -13.49
CA PRO A 19 2.75 1.24 -14.07
C PRO A 19 3.93 2.02 -13.48
N PRO A 20 4.55 2.92 -14.27
CA PRO A 20 5.65 3.74 -13.76
C PRO A 20 5.30 4.55 -12.52
N ARG A 21 4.05 4.99 -12.39
CA ARG A 21 3.59 5.75 -11.22
C ARG A 21 3.68 4.93 -9.93
N VAL A 22 3.43 3.63 -10.01
CA VAL A 22 3.55 2.74 -8.84
C VAL A 22 5.00 2.68 -8.37
N ALA A 23 5.95 2.47 -9.30
CA ALA A 23 7.36 2.44 -8.96
C ALA A 23 7.82 3.80 -8.39
N ALA A 24 7.38 4.89 -8.98
CA ALA A 24 7.70 6.23 -8.52
C ALA A 24 7.16 6.49 -7.10
N THR A 25 5.95 6.01 -6.81
CA THR A 25 5.34 6.14 -5.48
C THR A 25 6.16 5.39 -4.43
N PHE A 26 6.54 4.15 -4.72
CA PHE A 26 7.41 3.39 -3.80
C PHE A 26 8.74 4.09 -3.55
N GLY A 27 9.30 4.75 -4.56
CA GLY A 27 10.55 5.49 -4.40
C GLY A 27 10.40 6.77 -3.59
N ALA A 28 9.22 7.37 -3.59
CA ALA A 28 8.98 8.66 -2.95
C ALA A 28 8.55 8.58 -1.48
N VAL A 29 7.99 7.45 -1.05
CA VAL A 29 7.49 7.33 0.34
C VAL A 29 8.61 7.08 1.33
N ASP A 30 8.31 7.32 2.61
CA ASP A 30 9.26 7.11 3.70
C ASP A 30 9.27 5.66 4.18
N PHE A 31 8.13 5.00 4.09
CA PHE A 31 8.02 3.59 4.48
C PHE A 31 6.85 2.92 3.74
N VAL A 32 6.83 1.59 3.79
CA VAL A 32 5.82 0.78 3.12
C VAL A 32 5.09 -0.08 4.14
N ALA A 33 3.77 -0.04 4.10
CA ALA A 33 2.93 -0.94 4.89
C ALA A 33 2.41 -2.05 3.98
N ALA A 34 2.62 -3.29 4.35
CA ALA A 34 2.32 -4.43 3.51
C ALA A 34 1.58 -5.51 4.29
N GLU A 35 0.78 -6.30 3.56
CA GLU A 35 0.09 -7.45 4.13
C GLU A 35 1.12 -8.53 4.53
N ASP A 36 1.99 -8.91 3.60
CA ASP A 36 3.12 -9.80 3.88
C ASP A 36 4.40 -9.09 3.39
N THR A 37 5.25 -8.72 4.34
CA THR A 37 6.47 -7.98 4.02
C THR A 37 7.43 -8.77 3.13
N ARG A 38 7.40 -10.11 3.18
CA ARG A 38 8.27 -10.93 2.35
C ARG A 38 7.93 -10.81 0.87
N VAL A 39 6.64 -10.75 0.54
CA VAL A 39 6.17 -10.60 -0.84
C VAL A 39 6.55 -9.22 -1.36
N THR A 40 6.28 -8.19 -0.56
CA THR A 40 6.60 -6.81 -0.93
C THR A 40 8.10 -6.57 -1.01
N LEU A 41 8.89 -7.23 -0.17
CA LEU A 41 10.34 -7.12 -0.25
C LEU A 41 10.87 -7.59 -1.62
N ARG A 42 10.32 -8.67 -2.16
CA ARG A 42 10.69 -9.13 -3.50
C ARG A 42 10.36 -8.09 -4.56
N LEU A 43 9.21 -7.44 -4.43
CA LEU A 43 8.80 -6.38 -5.34
C LEU A 43 9.76 -5.20 -5.27
N LEU A 44 10.09 -4.74 -4.07
CA LEU A 44 11.02 -3.62 -3.89
C LEU A 44 12.41 -3.96 -4.40
N ASN A 45 12.88 -5.19 -4.18
CA ASN A 45 14.16 -5.64 -4.71
C ASN A 45 14.17 -5.63 -6.25
N HIS A 46 13.06 -6.03 -6.87
CA HIS A 46 12.90 -5.98 -8.32
C HIS A 46 13.04 -4.54 -8.84
N LEU A 47 12.55 -3.57 -8.07
CA LEU A 47 12.62 -2.15 -8.41
C LEU A 47 13.96 -1.51 -8.03
N GLY A 48 14.83 -2.23 -7.33
CA GLY A 48 16.09 -1.69 -6.83
C GLY A 48 15.92 -0.72 -5.67
N LEU A 49 14.84 -0.86 -4.90
CA LEU A 49 14.52 0.04 -3.79
C LEU A 49 14.72 -0.64 -2.44
N LYS A 50 15.13 0.17 -1.45
CA LYS A 50 15.19 -0.26 -0.05
C LYS A 50 14.37 0.72 0.79
N LYS A 51 13.31 0.21 1.42
CA LYS A 51 12.42 1.01 2.25
C LYS A 51 12.11 0.28 3.55
N PRO A 52 11.97 0.99 4.68
CA PRO A 52 11.45 0.37 5.90
C PRO A 52 10.04 -0.16 5.63
N MET A 53 9.72 -1.33 6.18
CA MET A 53 8.43 -1.95 5.99
C MET A 53 7.77 -2.29 7.32
N MET A 54 6.44 -2.20 7.34
CA MET A 54 5.61 -2.61 8.46
C MET A 54 4.50 -3.53 7.93
N SER A 55 4.20 -4.60 8.65
CA SER A 55 3.07 -5.46 8.33
C SER A 55 1.81 -4.92 9.00
N TYR A 56 0.68 -4.95 8.29
CA TYR A 56 -0.62 -4.61 8.85
C TYR A 56 -1.56 -5.82 8.96
N TYR A 57 -1.05 -7.01 8.64
CA TYR A 57 -1.84 -8.25 8.67
C TYR A 57 -1.88 -8.85 10.07
N GLU A 58 -2.94 -9.60 10.37
CA GLU A 58 -3.18 -10.38 11.59
C GLU A 58 -3.29 -9.59 12.90
N HIS A 59 -2.36 -8.72 13.19
CA HIS A 59 -2.38 -7.92 14.41
C HIS A 59 -2.65 -6.47 14.07
N ALA A 60 -3.57 -6.27 13.13
CA ALA A 60 -3.85 -4.99 12.52
C ALA A 60 -4.22 -3.88 13.50
N LEU A 61 -4.85 -4.19 14.65
CA LEU A 61 -5.22 -3.18 15.63
C LEU A 61 -4.02 -2.39 16.15
N HIS A 62 -2.89 -3.09 16.37
CA HIS A 62 -1.68 -2.43 16.85
C HIS A 62 -0.82 -1.89 15.71
N HIS A 63 -0.68 -2.66 14.63
CA HIS A 63 0.15 -2.23 13.50
C HIS A 63 -0.47 -1.08 12.74
N GLY A 64 -1.80 -1.07 12.62
CA GLY A 64 -2.52 0.04 12.00
C GLY A 64 -2.30 1.35 12.76
N GLU A 65 -2.36 1.32 14.08
CA GLU A 65 -2.12 2.49 14.90
C GLU A 65 -0.69 3.02 14.73
N ALA A 66 0.30 2.13 14.75
CA ALA A 66 1.69 2.53 14.56
C ALA A 66 1.93 3.16 13.20
N ILE A 67 1.31 2.60 12.15
CA ILE A 67 1.38 3.14 10.79
C ILE A 67 0.79 4.55 10.76
N LEU A 68 -0.39 4.72 11.32
CA LEU A 68 -1.08 6.02 11.31
C LEU A 68 -0.34 7.08 12.11
N GLN A 69 0.27 6.70 13.23
CA GLN A 69 1.08 7.62 14.03
C GLN A 69 2.27 8.14 13.25
N ARG A 70 2.93 7.29 12.46
CA ARG A 70 4.06 7.71 11.64
C ARG A 70 3.62 8.69 10.54
N ILE A 71 2.45 8.45 9.95
CA ILE A 71 1.91 9.35 8.94
C ILE A 71 1.54 10.69 9.58
N GLU A 72 0.92 10.68 10.74
CA GLU A 72 0.59 11.90 11.46
C GLU A 72 1.83 12.70 11.84
N ALA A 73 2.97 12.01 12.04
CA ALA A 73 4.24 12.66 12.34
C ALA A 73 4.90 13.29 11.10
N GLY A 74 4.33 13.11 9.91
CA GLY A 74 4.82 13.73 8.69
C GLY A 74 5.43 12.76 7.67
N GLU A 75 5.43 11.45 7.93
CA GLU A 75 5.97 10.48 7.00
C GLU A 75 4.91 10.05 5.98
N ASP A 76 5.34 9.81 4.75
CA ASP A 76 4.48 9.27 3.70
C ASP A 76 4.58 7.75 3.69
N CYS A 77 3.45 7.09 3.49
CA CYS A 77 3.36 5.64 3.49
C CYS A 77 2.71 5.12 2.21
N ALA A 78 3.25 4.03 1.68
CA ALA A 78 2.60 3.28 0.62
C ALA A 78 2.00 2.01 1.25
N LEU A 79 0.68 1.86 1.16
CA LEU A 79 -0.03 0.68 1.64
C LEU A 79 -0.31 -0.23 0.45
N CYS A 80 0.10 -1.48 0.54
CA CYS A 80 -0.12 -2.44 -0.54
C CYS A 80 -0.53 -3.80 0.02
N SER A 81 -1.22 -4.58 -0.81
CA SER A 81 -1.53 -5.98 -0.51
C SER A 81 -0.52 -6.88 -1.23
N ASP A 82 -0.68 -8.19 -1.12
CA ASP A 82 0.22 -9.14 -1.78
C ASP A 82 0.08 -9.08 -3.31
N ALA A 83 -1.12 -8.79 -3.79
CA ALA A 83 -1.38 -8.60 -5.21
C ALA A 83 -2.61 -7.73 -5.42
N GLY A 84 -2.55 -6.85 -6.41
CA GLY A 84 -3.67 -5.98 -6.78
C GLY A 84 -3.81 -4.74 -5.90
N MET A 85 -5.00 -4.16 -5.89
CA MET A 85 -5.33 -2.97 -5.11
C MET A 85 -5.68 -3.36 -3.67
N PRO A 86 -5.07 -2.73 -2.66
CA PRO A 86 -5.41 -2.99 -1.26
C PRO A 86 -6.80 -2.45 -0.92
N CYS A 87 -7.35 -2.91 0.19
CA CYS A 87 -8.59 -2.40 0.79
C CYS A 87 -9.88 -2.76 0.05
N ILE A 88 -9.82 -3.70 -0.90
CA ILE A 88 -11.03 -4.20 -1.56
C ILE A 88 -11.63 -5.37 -0.80
N SER A 89 -10.79 -6.19 -0.17
CA SER A 89 -11.28 -7.40 0.50
C SER A 89 -10.48 -7.77 1.74
N ASP A 90 -10.04 -6.77 2.56
CA ASP A 90 -9.08 -7.17 3.55
C ASP A 90 -8.79 -6.22 4.66
N PRO A 91 -7.77 -6.47 5.52
CA PRO A 91 -7.48 -5.69 6.71
C PRO A 91 -7.11 -4.23 6.47
N GLY A 92 -6.69 -3.87 5.27
CA GLY A 92 -6.33 -2.48 4.96
C GLY A 92 -7.50 -1.52 5.04
N GLU A 93 -8.73 -2.01 4.92
CA GLU A 93 -9.94 -1.19 4.98
C GLU A 93 -10.04 -0.41 6.29
N GLN A 94 -9.70 -1.03 7.41
CA GLN A 94 -9.75 -0.37 8.71
C GLN A 94 -8.73 0.76 8.80
N ILE A 95 -7.56 0.57 8.23
CA ILE A 95 -6.51 1.60 8.22
C ILE A 95 -6.97 2.80 7.42
N VAL A 96 -7.60 2.59 6.27
CA VAL A 96 -8.11 3.67 5.43
C VAL A 96 -9.21 4.44 6.13
N ALA A 97 -10.16 3.73 6.75
CA ALA A 97 -11.24 4.37 7.49
C ALA A 97 -10.71 5.23 8.63
N GLU A 98 -9.75 4.74 9.39
CA GLU A 98 -9.15 5.48 10.48
C GLU A 98 -8.32 6.66 9.97
N ALA A 99 -7.64 6.50 8.84
CA ALA A 99 -6.91 7.61 8.22
C ALA A 99 -7.85 8.76 7.87
N HIS A 100 -9.00 8.46 7.27
CA HIS A 100 -10.01 9.47 6.98
C HIS A 100 -10.52 10.14 8.26
N ALA A 101 -10.76 9.37 9.32
CA ALA A 101 -11.22 9.90 10.59
C ALA A 101 -10.21 10.88 11.21
N ARG A 102 -8.92 10.68 10.95
CA ARG A 102 -7.84 11.53 11.45
C ARG A 102 -7.50 12.70 10.53
N GLY A 103 -8.19 12.83 9.41
CA GLY A 103 -7.92 13.87 8.43
C GLY A 103 -6.65 13.65 7.62
N ILE A 104 -6.15 12.43 7.56
CA ILE A 104 -5.00 12.07 6.75
C ILE A 104 -5.42 11.99 5.28
N ARG A 105 -4.61 12.57 4.40
CA ARG A 105 -4.86 12.49 2.97
C ARG A 105 -4.59 11.06 2.47
N VAL A 106 -5.57 10.49 1.75
CA VAL A 106 -5.47 9.15 1.16
C VAL A 106 -5.52 9.30 -0.35
N VAL A 107 -4.51 8.76 -1.04
CA VAL A 107 -4.37 8.89 -2.49
C VAL A 107 -4.27 7.49 -3.12
N PRO A 108 -5.24 7.08 -3.95
CA PRO A 108 -5.12 5.84 -4.69
C PRO A 108 -4.12 5.98 -5.84
N VAL A 109 -3.29 4.96 -6.02
CA VAL A 109 -2.39 4.86 -7.16
C VAL A 109 -2.81 3.64 -7.96
N PRO A 110 -3.55 3.84 -9.07
CA PRO A 110 -4.15 2.74 -9.80
C PRO A 110 -3.11 1.87 -10.50
N GLY A 111 -3.47 0.60 -10.66
CA GLY A 111 -2.66 -0.40 -11.33
C GLY A 111 -3.47 -1.67 -11.53
N ALA A 112 -2.83 -2.82 -11.41
CA ALA A 112 -3.50 -4.11 -11.61
C ALA A 112 -4.58 -4.34 -10.56
N SER A 113 -5.75 -4.83 -11.01
CA SER A 113 -6.85 -5.23 -10.15
C SER A 113 -7.55 -6.44 -10.77
N ALA A 114 -7.52 -7.57 -10.07
CA ALA A 114 -8.16 -8.79 -10.55
C ALA A 114 -9.68 -8.61 -10.66
N CYS A 115 -10.29 -7.95 -9.69
CA CYS A 115 -11.73 -7.72 -9.66
C CYS A 115 -12.19 -6.89 -10.85
N ILE A 116 -11.54 -5.76 -11.11
CA ILE A 116 -11.91 -4.86 -12.20
C ILE A 116 -11.57 -5.50 -13.55
N THR A 117 -10.45 -6.19 -13.65
CA THR A 117 -10.05 -6.88 -14.87
C THR A 117 -11.06 -7.98 -15.24
N ALA A 118 -11.50 -8.77 -14.27
CA ALA A 118 -12.50 -9.79 -14.49
C ALA A 118 -13.84 -9.19 -14.91
N LEU A 119 -14.24 -8.09 -14.28
CA LEU A 119 -15.47 -7.39 -14.62
C LEU A 119 -15.43 -6.85 -16.04
N ALA A 120 -14.32 -6.26 -16.46
CA ALA A 120 -14.17 -5.71 -17.81
C ALA A 120 -14.20 -6.81 -18.88
N ALA A 121 -13.77 -8.02 -18.55
CA ALA A 121 -13.75 -9.15 -19.48
C ALA A 121 -15.07 -9.91 -19.56
N SER A 122 -16.00 -9.66 -18.66
CA SER A 122 -17.29 -10.39 -18.60
C SER A 122 -18.36 -9.89 -19.57
#